data_6629bc5c369fefe00a92818ba3cd51ed
#
_entry.id   6629bc5c369fefe00a92818ba3cd51ed
#
_cell.length_a   1.000
_cell.length_b   1.000
_cell.length_c   1.000
_cell.angle_alpha   90.00
_cell.angle_beta   90.00
_cell.angle_gamma   90.00
#
_symmetry.space_group_name_H-M   'P 1'
#
loop_
_entity.id
_entity.type
_entity.pdbx_description
1 polymer ?
#
loop_
_entity_poly.entity_id
_entity_poly.type
_entity_poly.pdbx_seq_one_letter_code
_entity_poly.pdbx_strand_id
1 'polypeptide(L)'
;MRLVGYVALGLLATVASFVAGSRWGHRRAAITARQEGARAFACPMHPQYRSDHAGDCPACGMRLEPVPNEGQARSSSGQHLPAGAVRVSPERQQTIGVRLGAVERVSGTRTLRTTGRVAPDENAVYPLVAGADGLVRGVRGATTGSLVKKNEVLLSFYAPEFVNAQISYFSGVESLTRGASADGVERFANTLRNLGISEQQLAEMRTSRKINQFIDIVSPVDGFVLDRKASVGLRCARGFEFYRIADLRRVWILADVYENQAPFIRPGSKARITSQLQDRRFEATVSRAEPTFDEATRTLKVRLETDNPRFALKPGMFVDVSFDIDLPASLAVPAEAIVDSGLRKVVFVDRGQGTFEPRAVETGWRLADQVEVTRGLMDGERIVISGTFLMDSESRMRASSQGIFGAAARDPVCGMEVDEKRAAAAGRRSDYQGATYYFCADECKQRFDAEPARYGQAR
;
A
#
# COMPACT_ATOMS: atom_id res chain seq x y z
N MET A 1 -19.60 -73.87 -24.60
CA MET A 1 -19.09 -73.05 -23.49
C MET A 1 -18.17 -73.80 -22.50
N ARG A 2 -17.65 -74.97 -22.77
CA ARG A 2 -16.76 -75.69 -21.83
C ARG A 2 -15.27 -75.74 -22.27
N LEU A 3 -14.96 -75.38 -23.51
CA LEU A 3 -13.58 -75.40 -24.04
C LEU A 3 -12.79 -74.10 -23.72
N VAL A 4 -13.45 -72.97 -23.51
CA VAL A 4 -12.76 -71.66 -23.26
C VAL A 4 -12.25 -71.56 -21.81
N GLY A 5 -12.88 -72.32 -20.86
CA GLY A 5 -12.47 -72.38 -19.47
C GLY A 5 -11.12 -73.03 -19.21
N TYR A 6 -10.77 -74.06 -19.98
CA TYR A 6 -9.51 -74.80 -19.77
C TYR A 6 -8.28 -74.09 -20.35
N VAL A 7 -8.46 -73.31 -21.40
CA VAL A 7 -7.35 -72.49 -21.97
C VAL A 7 -6.97 -71.33 -21.04
N ALA A 8 -7.97 -70.72 -20.39
CA ALA A 8 -7.72 -69.64 -19.42
C ALA A 8 -7.04 -70.14 -18.12
N LEU A 9 -7.35 -71.33 -17.66
CA LEU A 9 -6.74 -71.93 -16.49
C LEU A 9 -5.28 -72.35 -16.75
N GLY A 10 -4.96 -72.85 -17.99
CA GLY A 10 -3.62 -73.21 -18.40
C GLY A 10 -2.66 -72.02 -18.50
N LEU A 11 -3.15 -70.85 -19.00
CA LEU A 11 -2.38 -69.62 -19.11
C LEU A 11 -2.09 -68.97 -17.73
N LEU A 12 -2.98 -69.10 -16.77
CA LEU A 12 -2.76 -68.59 -15.39
C LEU A 12 -1.72 -69.45 -14.64
N ALA A 13 -1.69 -70.74 -14.86
CA ALA A 13 -0.70 -71.64 -14.24
C ALA A 13 0.71 -71.42 -14.76
N THR A 14 0.90 -71.11 -16.06
CA THR A 14 2.22 -70.84 -16.66
C THR A 14 2.78 -69.47 -16.22
N VAL A 15 1.94 -68.43 -16.05
CA VAL A 15 2.35 -67.13 -15.55
C VAL A 15 2.75 -67.19 -14.07
N ALA A 16 2.02 -67.98 -13.26
CA ALA A 16 2.32 -68.16 -11.83
C ALA A 16 3.69 -68.90 -11.62
N SER A 17 3.99 -69.86 -12.48
CA SER A 17 5.26 -70.60 -12.42
C SER A 17 6.46 -69.74 -12.86
N PHE A 18 6.29 -68.85 -13.82
CA PHE A 18 7.35 -67.95 -14.29
C PHE A 18 7.66 -66.84 -13.25
N VAL A 19 6.66 -66.31 -12.55
CA VAL A 19 6.84 -65.34 -11.48
C VAL A 19 7.45 -65.94 -10.23
N ALA A 20 7.17 -67.21 -9.90
CA ALA A 20 7.80 -67.91 -8.79
C ALA A 20 9.25 -68.27 -9.06
N GLY A 21 9.59 -68.64 -10.32
CA GLY A 21 10.97 -68.94 -10.75
C GLY A 21 11.89 -67.75 -10.76
N SER A 22 11.39 -66.57 -11.14
CA SER A 22 12.20 -65.33 -11.18
C SER A 22 12.52 -64.80 -9.79
N ARG A 23 11.71 -65.06 -8.77
CA ARG A 23 11.95 -64.66 -7.37
C ARG A 23 12.98 -65.55 -6.63
N TRP A 24 13.23 -66.71 -7.11
CA TRP A 24 14.24 -67.62 -6.46
C TRP A 24 15.66 -67.48 -7.02
N GLY A 25 15.80 -66.94 -8.25
CA GLY A 25 17.09 -66.65 -8.86
C GLY A 25 17.85 -65.47 -8.26
N HIS A 26 17.14 -64.53 -7.60
CA HIS A 26 17.79 -63.35 -7.04
C HIS A 26 18.21 -63.42 -5.56
N ARG A 27 18.07 -64.59 -4.89
CA ARG A 27 18.45 -64.79 -3.48
C ARG A 27 19.81 -65.47 -3.25
N ARG A 28 20.58 -65.78 -4.30
CA ARG A 28 21.88 -66.50 -4.14
C ARG A 28 23.13 -65.73 -4.59
N ALA A 29 23.03 -64.43 -4.86
CA ALA A 29 24.18 -63.61 -5.24
C ALA A 29 24.49 -62.45 -4.27
N ALA A 30 24.15 -62.58 -2.99
CA ALA A 30 24.40 -61.51 -2.00
C ALA A 30 25.02 -62.04 -0.69
N ILE A 31 25.98 -62.92 -0.79
CA ILE A 31 26.85 -63.26 0.36
C ILE A 31 28.26 -63.44 -0.21
N THR A 32 29.09 -62.41 -0.06
CA THR A 32 30.55 -62.35 0.07
C THR A 32 31.10 -61.09 -0.63
N ALA A 33 30.94 -59.96 0.01
CA ALA A 33 31.96 -58.90 -0.02
C ALA A 33 31.84 -58.11 1.30
N ARG A 34 32.46 -58.67 2.32
CA ARG A 34 32.76 -57.95 3.55
C ARG A 34 33.88 -56.97 3.18
N GLN A 35 33.50 -55.74 2.77
CA GLN A 35 34.44 -54.64 2.61
C GLN A 35 34.97 -54.29 4.00
N GLU A 36 36.23 -54.61 4.27
CA GLU A 36 36.99 -54.02 5.34
C GLU A 36 36.97 -52.52 5.15
N GLY A 37 36.30 -51.80 6.08
CA GLY A 37 36.25 -50.36 6.07
C GLY A 37 37.68 -49.80 6.14
N ALA A 38 38.05 -49.01 5.16
CA ALA A 38 39.32 -48.30 5.15
C ALA A 38 39.43 -47.48 6.44
N ARG A 39 40.33 -47.87 7.33
CA ARG A 39 40.65 -47.15 8.57
C ARG A 39 41.56 -45.99 8.19
N ALA A 40 41.08 -44.78 8.33
CA ALA A 40 41.93 -43.58 8.20
C ALA A 40 42.76 -43.43 9.49
N PHE A 41 44.03 -43.11 9.29
CA PHE A 41 45.00 -42.84 10.38
C PHE A 41 45.36 -41.36 10.37
N ALA A 42 45.40 -40.70 11.53
CA ALA A 42 45.81 -39.30 11.65
C ALA A 42 46.88 -39.11 12.73
N CYS A 43 47.68 -38.08 12.60
CA CYS A 43 48.68 -37.73 13.57
C CYS A 43 48.03 -36.93 14.73
N PRO A 44 48.23 -37.28 16.03
CA PRO A 44 47.69 -36.54 17.14
C PRO A 44 48.16 -35.07 17.18
N MET A 45 49.37 -34.78 16.76
CA MET A 45 49.96 -33.44 16.73
C MET A 45 49.68 -32.68 15.42
N HIS A 46 49.39 -33.36 14.33
CA HIS A 46 49.09 -32.79 13.02
C HIS A 46 47.77 -33.36 12.47
N PRO A 47 46.61 -32.94 12.95
CA PRO A 47 45.30 -33.51 12.59
C PRO A 47 44.96 -33.39 11.11
N GLN A 48 45.67 -32.52 10.39
CA GLN A 48 45.49 -32.32 8.94
C GLN A 48 46.19 -33.43 8.11
N TYR A 49 47.19 -34.14 8.69
CA TYR A 49 47.83 -35.24 8.01
C TYR A 49 47.04 -36.53 8.25
N ARG A 50 46.44 -37.04 7.20
CA ARG A 50 45.67 -38.29 7.18
C ARG A 50 46.29 -39.27 6.19
N SER A 51 46.38 -40.55 6.55
CA SER A 51 46.83 -41.62 5.72
C SER A 51 45.82 -42.78 5.75
N ASP A 52 45.75 -43.54 4.69
CA ASP A 52 44.98 -44.78 4.57
C ASP A 52 45.74 -45.99 5.10
N HIS A 53 47.01 -45.80 5.50
CA HIS A 53 47.90 -46.83 6.03
C HIS A 53 48.45 -46.43 7.40
N ALA A 54 48.69 -47.44 8.29
CA ALA A 54 49.40 -47.24 9.53
C ALA A 54 50.88 -46.93 9.22
N GLY A 55 51.43 -45.87 9.81
CA GLY A 55 52.81 -45.43 9.61
C GLY A 55 53.17 -44.30 10.54
N ASP A 56 54.30 -43.65 10.30
CA ASP A 56 54.76 -42.51 11.08
C ASP A 56 54.51 -41.20 10.34
N CYS A 57 54.21 -40.16 11.11
CA CYS A 57 53.93 -38.83 10.55
C CYS A 57 55.23 -38.23 9.97
N PRO A 58 55.30 -37.85 8.69
CA PRO A 58 56.50 -37.30 8.06
C PRO A 58 56.91 -35.93 8.64
N ALA A 59 56.01 -35.24 9.32
CA ALA A 59 56.28 -33.93 9.89
C ALA A 59 56.90 -34.00 11.29
N CYS A 60 56.58 -35.05 12.12
CA CYS A 60 57.01 -35.11 13.52
C CYS A 60 57.51 -36.52 13.94
N GLY A 61 57.46 -37.54 13.07
CA GLY A 61 57.90 -38.89 13.39
C GLY A 61 57.04 -39.68 14.35
N MET A 62 55.88 -39.13 14.77
CA MET A 62 54.96 -39.84 15.67
C MET A 62 54.10 -40.83 14.89
N ARG A 63 53.79 -41.96 15.52
CA ARG A 63 52.94 -43.00 14.97
C ARG A 63 51.53 -42.52 14.78
N LEU A 64 50.96 -42.78 13.59
CA LEU A 64 49.59 -42.40 13.25
C LEU A 64 48.59 -43.29 14.03
N GLU A 65 47.58 -42.67 14.62
CA GLU A 65 46.52 -43.38 15.33
C GLU A 65 45.28 -43.57 14.43
N PRO A 66 44.57 -44.72 14.59
CA PRO A 66 43.37 -44.94 13.81
C PRO A 66 42.25 -43.98 14.24
N VAL A 67 41.74 -43.17 13.34
CA VAL A 67 40.62 -42.25 13.59
C VAL A 67 39.34 -42.94 13.14
N PRO A 68 38.30 -42.94 13.99
CA PRO A 68 36.98 -43.40 13.53
C PRO A 68 36.54 -42.57 12.32
N ASN A 69 36.12 -43.22 11.25
CA ASN A 69 35.66 -42.53 10.06
C ASN A 69 34.30 -41.85 10.41
N GLU A 70 34.35 -40.59 10.80
CA GLU A 70 33.14 -39.78 11.08
C GLU A 70 32.21 -39.64 9.87
N GLY A 71 32.64 -40.11 8.72
CA GLY A 71 31.84 -40.11 7.47
C GLY A 71 30.77 -41.21 7.41
N GLN A 72 30.80 -42.26 8.27
CA GLN A 72 29.84 -43.38 8.19
C GLN A 72 28.73 -43.37 9.25
N ALA A 73 28.77 -42.49 10.25
CA ALA A 73 27.69 -42.37 11.23
C ALA A 73 26.51 -41.47 10.76
N ARG A 74 26.54 -40.98 9.54
CA ARG A 74 25.51 -40.06 9.01
C ARG A 74 24.59 -40.65 7.91
N SER A 75 24.64 -41.97 7.67
CA SER A 75 23.83 -42.60 6.63
C SER A 75 22.80 -43.57 7.16
N SER A 76 22.01 -43.17 8.17
CA SER A 76 20.81 -43.93 8.55
C SER A 76 19.71 -43.02 9.04
N SER A 77 19.14 -42.29 8.14
CA SER A 77 17.73 -41.89 8.03
C SER A 77 17.65 -40.85 6.90
N GLY A 78 17.38 -41.34 5.68
CA GLY A 78 17.19 -40.49 4.50
C GLY A 78 15.89 -39.71 4.57
N GLN A 79 15.81 -38.77 5.48
CA GLN A 79 14.90 -37.63 5.30
C GLN A 79 15.71 -36.53 4.64
N HIS A 80 15.47 -36.30 3.34
CA HIS A 80 15.94 -35.13 2.64
C HIS A 80 15.44 -33.89 3.41
N LEU A 81 16.33 -33.29 4.20
CA LEU A 81 16.02 -32.03 4.86
C LEU A 81 15.86 -30.97 3.76
N PRO A 82 14.84 -30.10 3.86
CA PRO A 82 14.72 -28.97 2.96
C PRO A 82 15.99 -28.13 2.95
N ALA A 83 16.27 -27.50 1.82
CA ALA A 83 17.44 -26.67 1.65
C ALA A 83 17.53 -25.59 2.73
N GLY A 84 18.67 -25.51 3.43
CA GLY A 84 18.88 -24.54 4.52
C GLY A 84 18.23 -24.90 5.86
N ALA A 85 17.59 -26.08 5.98
CA ALA A 85 17.03 -26.51 7.26
C ALA A 85 18.14 -26.70 8.32
N VAL A 86 17.88 -26.19 9.50
CA VAL A 86 18.80 -26.23 10.65
C VAL A 86 18.31 -27.21 11.68
N ARG A 87 19.16 -28.11 12.12
CA ARG A 87 18.87 -28.96 13.29
C ARG A 87 19.60 -28.39 14.51
N VAL A 88 18.86 -28.07 15.56
CA VAL A 88 19.36 -27.50 16.83
C VAL A 88 19.00 -28.43 17.94
N SER A 89 20.00 -28.86 18.74
CA SER A 89 19.74 -29.71 19.90
C SER A 89 18.94 -28.97 20.99
N PRO A 90 18.21 -29.68 21.86
CA PRO A 90 17.40 -29.04 22.89
C PRO A 90 18.23 -28.14 23.83
N GLU A 91 19.44 -28.53 24.18
CA GLU A 91 20.32 -27.72 25.05
C GLU A 91 20.69 -26.41 24.34
N ARG A 92 20.99 -26.48 23.04
CA ARG A 92 21.33 -25.30 22.24
C ARG A 92 20.12 -24.40 21.99
N GLN A 93 18.90 -24.97 21.88
CA GLN A 93 17.67 -24.20 21.79
C GLN A 93 17.45 -23.37 23.06
N GLN A 94 17.71 -23.95 24.24
CA GLN A 94 17.63 -23.25 25.53
C GLN A 94 18.67 -22.13 25.61
N THR A 95 19.91 -22.40 25.23
CA THR A 95 21.01 -21.42 25.24
C THR A 95 20.73 -20.22 24.33
N ILE A 96 20.14 -20.46 23.14
CA ILE A 96 19.79 -19.42 22.16
C ILE A 96 18.48 -18.69 22.54
N GLY A 97 17.69 -19.27 23.47
CA GLY A 97 16.39 -18.72 23.83
C GLY A 97 15.32 -18.90 22.75
N VAL A 98 15.34 -20.03 22.05
CA VAL A 98 14.33 -20.36 21.02
C VAL A 98 12.96 -20.51 21.66
N ARG A 99 12.02 -19.67 21.27
CA ARG A 99 10.61 -19.79 21.64
C ARG A 99 9.79 -20.11 20.39
N LEU A 100 8.85 -21.01 20.54
CA LEU A 100 7.93 -21.41 19.47
C LEU A 100 6.57 -20.79 19.71
N GLY A 101 5.87 -20.48 18.63
CA GLY A 101 4.48 -20.07 18.63
C GLY A 101 3.74 -20.62 17.42
N ALA A 102 2.43 -20.50 17.44
CA ALA A 102 1.59 -20.89 16.33
C ALA A 102 1.32 -19.68 15.41
N VAL A 103 1.16 -19.94 14.13
CA VAL A 103 0.60 -18.98 13.18
C VAL A 103 -0.90 -18.92 13.42
N GLU A 104 -1.41 -17.74 13.72
CA GLU A 104 -2.82 -17.55 14.06
C GLU A 104 -3.48 -16.52 13.12
N ARG A 105 -4.81 -16.62 13.01
CA ARG A 105 -5.57 -15.59 12.33
C ARG A 105 -5.86 -14.45 13.28
N VAL A 106 -5.35 -13.27 12.92
CA VAL A 106 -5.54 -12.05 13.68
C VAL A 106 -6.40 -11.08 12.87
N SER A 107 -7.40 -10.52 13.51
CA SER A 107 -8.15 -9.37 13.02
C SER A 107 -7.98 -8.22 14.01
N GLY A 108 -8.16 -7.01 13.57
CA GLY A 108 -8.07 -5.87 14.46
C GLY A 108 -8.38 -4.57 13.77
N THR A 109 -8.41 -3.50 14.53
CA THR A 109 -8.62 -2.16 14.01
C THR A 109 -7.29 -1.41 14.00
N ARG A 110 -6.92 -0.89 12.85
CA ARG A 110 -5.76 -0.01 12.70
C ARG A 110 -6.22 1.43 12.53
N THR A 111 -5.70 2.34 13.33
CA THR A 111 -5.93 3.77 13.13
C THR A 111 -4.93 4.33 12.12
N LEU A 112 -5.43 4.73 10.95
CA LEU A 112 -4.70 5.51 9.97
C LEU A 112 -4.82 6.99 10.29
N ARG A 113 -3.70 7.69 10.37
CA ARG A 113 -3.66 9.14 10.59
C ARG A 113 -3.12 9.85 9.36
N THR A 114 -3.81 10.91 8.97
CA THR A 114 -3.37 11.79 7.88
C THR A 114 -3.80 13.22 8.18
N THR A 115 -3.34 14.15 7.36
CA THR A 115 -3.75 15.56 7.42
C THR A 115 -4.81 15.82 6.36
N GLY A 116 -5.80 16.62 6.70
CA GLY A 116 -6.82 17.10 5.77
C GLY A 116 -6.91 18.62 5.78
N ARG A 117 -7.38 19.19 4.67
CA ARG A 117 -7.68 20.61 4.53
C ARG A 117 -9.18 20.83 4.50
N VAL A 118 -9.67 21.77 5.29
CA VAL A 118 -11.07 22.18 5.29
C VAL A 118 -11.37 22.96 4.00
N ALA A 119 -12.41 22.56 3.29
CA ALA A 119 -12.95 23.23 2.12
C ALA A 119 -14.45 23.50 2.30
N PRO A 120 -15.02 24.54 1.68
CA PRO A 120 -16.46 24.68 1.63
C PRO A 120 -17.08 23.56 0.79
N ASP A 121 -18.33 23.20 1.08
CA ASP A 121 -19.13 22.38 0.17
C ASP A 121 -19.38 23.17 -1.12
N GLU A 122 -18.89 22.66 -2.25
CA GLU A 122 -19.00 23.33 -3.56
C GLU A 122 -20.47 23.57 -3.96
N ASN A 123 -21.38 22.70 -3.52
CA ASN A 123 -22.83 22.86 -3.76
C ASN A 123 -23.45 24.00 -2.92
N ALA A 124 -22.74 24.46 -1.89
CA ALA A 124 -23.16 25.52 -1.00
C ALA A 124 -22.32 26.80 -1.16
N VAL A 125 -21.64 26.94 -2.29
CA VAL A 125 -20.90 28.15 -2.68
C VAL A 125 -21.70 28.94 -3.70
N TYR A 126 -21.92 30.20 -3.42
CA TYR A 126 -22.75 31.12 -4.20
C TYR A 126 -21.90 32.29 -4.71
N PRO A 127 -21.48 32.29 -5.96
CA PRO A 127 -20.84 33.43 -6.60
C PRO A 127 -21.91 34.49 -6.93
N LEU A 128 -21.73 35.72 -6.46
CA LEU A 128 -22.55 36.86 -6.83
C LEU A 128 -21.89 37.63 -7.96
N VAL A 129 -22.48 37.58 -9.13
CA VAL A 129 -21.92 38.13 -10.35
C VAL A 129 -22.74 39.29 -10.90
N ALA A 130 -22.10 40.20 -11.63
CA ALA A 130 -22.76 41.29 -12.35
C ALA A 130 -23.63 40.73 -13.49
N GLY A 131 -24.91 40.99 -13.49
CA GLY A 131 -25.84 40.60 -14.57
C GLY A 131 -25.72 41.48 -15.83
N ALA A 132 -25.11 42.66 -15.71
CA ALA A 132 -24.91 43.63 -16.79
C ALA A 132 -23.64 44.45 -16.58
N ASP A 133 -23.23 45.19 -17.61
CA ASP A 133 -22.15 46.16 -17.49
C ASP A 133 -22.61 47.35 -16.61
N GLY A 134 -21.73 47.83 -15.73
CA GLY A 134 -22.14 48.91 -14.82
C GLY A 134 -21.07 49.38 -13.85
N LEU A 135 -21.53 50.05 -12.78
CA LEU A 135 -20.69 50.71 -11.81
C LEU A 135 -21.19 50.42 -10.39
N VAL A 136 -20.30 49.98 -9.53
CA VAL A 136 -20.59 49.83 -8.09
C VAL A 136 -20.66 51.20 -7.44
N ARG A 137 -21.84 51.55 -6.88
CA ARG A 137 -22.09 52.83 -6.25
C ARG A 137 -21.87 52.83 -4.76
N GLY A 138 -22.15 51.71 -4.11
CA GLY A 138 -21.98 51.56 -2.67
C GLY A 138 -21.67 50.13 -2.31
N VAL A 139 -20.86 49.95 -1.27
CA VAL A 139 -20.54 48.63 -0.72
C VAL A 139 -20.88 48.69 0.76
N ARG A 140 -21.63 47.70 1.25
CA ARG A 140 -21.95 47.57 2.68
C ARG A 140 -20.77 46.93 3.41
N GLY A 141 -20.82 46.90 4.75
CA GLY A 141 -19.68 46.54 5.60
C GLY A 141 -19.19 45.07 5.53
N ALA A 142 -19.79 44.24 4.69
CA ALA A 142 -19.39 42.85 4.57
C ALA A 142 -18.00 42.70 3.93
N THR A 143 -17.04 42.23 4.71
CA THR A 143 -15.66 41.94 4.28
C THR A 143 -15.43 40.43 4.23
N THR A 144 -14.32 40.00 3.63
CA THR A 144 -13.89 38.58 3.65
C THR A 144 -13.88 38.07 5.11
N GLY A 145 -14.50 36.93 5.35
CA GLY A 145 -14.68 36.34 6.68
C GLY A 145 -15.93 36.83 7.47
N SER A 146 -16.66 37.84 6.99
CA SER A 146 -17.89 38.27 7.63
C SER A 146 -19.02 37.28 7.45
N LEU A 147 -19.82 37.08 8.49
CA LEU A 147 -21.10 36.36 8.41
C LEU A 147 -22.17 37.34 7.87
N VAL A 148 -22.89 36.93 6.85
CA VAL A 148 -23.98 37.66 6.22
C VAL A 148 -25.27 36.84 6.29
N LYS A 149 -26.41 37.54 6.36
CA LYS A 149 -27.73 36.90 6.41
C LYS A 149 -28.34 36.86 5.01
N LYS A 150 -29.23 35.90 4.80
CA LYS A 150 -30.08 35.88 3.61
C LYS A 150 -30.81 37.18 3.41
N ASN A 151 -30.82 37.69 2.17
CA ASN A 151 -31.38 38.97 1.76
C ASN A 151 -30.68 40.24 2.34
N GLU A 152 -29.53 40.07 3.01
CA GLU A 152 -28.73 41.23 3.43
C GLU A 152 -28.11 41.90 2.21
N VAL A 153 -28.27 43.22 2.11
CA VAL A 153 -27.71 44.02 1.00
C VAL A 153 -26.21 44.15 1.18
N LEU A 154 -25.44 43.71 0.17
CA LEU A 154 -23.99 43.71 0.16
C LEU A 154 -23.39 44.89 -0.60
N LEU A 155 -24.00 45.21 -1.73
CA LEU A 155 -23.62 46.37 -2.54
C LEU A 155 -24.81 46.91 -3.35
N SER A 156 -24.71 48.17 -3.76
CA SER A 156 -25.61 48.82 -4.70
C SER A 156 -24.89 49.05 -6.04
N PHE A 157 -25.51 48.54 -7.10
CA PHE A 157 -24.94 48.48 -8.44
C PHE A 157 -25.80 49.26 -9.43
N TYR A 158 -25.17 50.12 -10.21
CA TYR A 158 -25.83 50.87 -11.28
C TYR A 158 -25.56 50.17 -12.62
N ALA A 159 -26.64 49.84 -13.35
CA ALA A 159 -26.57 49.30 -14.70
C ALA A 159 -27.65 49.96 -15.60
N PRO A 160 -27.29 50.58 -16.71
CA PRO A 160 -28.30 51.17 -17.61
C PRO A 160 -29.34 50.17 -18.11
N GLU A 161 -28.93 48.93 -18.38
CA GLU A 161 -29.83 47.84 -18.79
C GLU A 161 -30.94 47.59 -17.75
N PHE A 162 -30.62 47.72 -16.47
CA PHE A 162 -31.62 47.54 -15.41
C PHE A 162 -32.71 48.57 -15.43
N VAL A 163 -32.37 49.84 -15.67
CA VAL A 163 -33.38 50.93 -15.77
C VAL A 163 -34.29 50.66 -16.96
N ASN A 164 -33.73 50.27 -18.12
CA ASN A 164 -34.53 49.95 -19.32
C ASN A 164 -35.45 48.74 -19.12
N ALA A 165 -34.93 47.67 -18.44
CA ALA A 165 -35.72 46.49 -18.11
C ALA A 165 -36.89 46.79 -17.17
N GLN A 166 -36.74 47.73 -16.21
CA GLN A 166 -37.83 48.20 -15.36
C GLN A 166 -38.92 48.93 -16.14
N ILE A 167 -38.52 49.82 -17.06
CA ILE A 167 -39.49 50.54 -17.92
C ILE A 167 -40.31 49.53 -18.75
N SER A 168 -39.64 48.54 -19.31
CA SER A 168 -40.32 47.48 -20.07
C SER A 168 -41.25 46.63 -19.20
N TYR A 169 -40.81 46.30 -17.96
CA TYR A 169 -41.63 45.57 -17.00
C TYR A 169 -42.89 46.35 -16.63
N PHE A 170 -42.79 47.64 -16.27
CA PHE A 170 -43.94 48.46 -15.90
C PHE A 170 -44.89 48.68 -17.08
N SER A 171 -44.37 48.90 -18.27
CA SER A 171 -45.19 48.98 -19.51
C SER A 171 -45.95 47.67 -19.76
N GLY A 172 -45.31 46.53 -19.48
CA GLY A 172 -45.98 45.22 -19.54
C GLY A 172 -47.10 45.07 -18.51
N VAL A 173 -46.85 45.47 -17.23
CA VAL A 173 -47.88 45.47 -16.15
C VAL A 173 -49.05 46.37 -16.52
N GLU A 174 -48.79 47.55 -17.09
CA GLU A 174 -49.85 48.46 -17.53
C GLU A 174 -50.66 47.91 -18.72
N SER A 175 -49.99 47.18 -19.64
CA SER A 175 -50.65 46.49 -20.74
C SER A 175 -51.55 45.34 -20.26
N LEU A 176 -51.16 44.67 -19.17
CA LEU A 176 -52.00 43.62 -18.55
C LEU A 176 -53.39 44.20 -18.11
N THR A 177 -53.39 45.40 -17.54
CA THR A 177 -54.66 46.07 -17.15
C THR A 177 -55.56 46.40 -18.37
N ARG A 178 -54.98 46.41 -19.57
CA ARG A 178 -55.66 46.61 -20.84
C ARG A 178 -56.01 45.31 -21.57
N GLY A 179 -55.82 44.13 -20.91
CA GLY A 179 -56.17 42.84 -21.49
C GLY A 179 -55.06 42.10 -22.21
N ALA A 180 -53.77 42.51 -22.06
CA ALA A 180 -52.63 41.80 -22.62
C ALA A 180 -52.35 40.51 -21.84
N SER A 181 -51.57 39.58 -22.48
CA SER A 181 -51.16 38.30 -21.85
C SER A 181 -50.21 38.51 -20.66
N ALA A 182 -50.38 37.73 -19.58
CA ALA A 182 -49.49 37.68 -18.43
C ALA A 182 -48.07 37.20 -18.78
N ASP A 183 -47.93 36.44 -19.83
CA ASP A 183 -46.62 35.87 -20.29
C ASP A 183 -45.60 36.97 -20.63
N GLY A 184 -46.08 38.13 -21.13
CA GLY A 184 -45.23 39.30 -21.39
C GLY A 184 -44.59 39.86 -20.13
N VAL A 185 -45.39 40.02 -19.08
CA VAL A 185 -44.92 40.54 -17.79
C VAL A 185 -43.91 39.60 -17.15
N GLU A 186 -44.17 38.29 -17.22
CA GLU A 186 -43.23 37.29 -16.63
C GLU A 186 -41.90 37.25 -17.38
N ARG A 187 -41.89 37.42 -18.69
CA ARG A 187 -40.63 37.57 -19.48
C ARG A 187 -39.81 38.76 -19.00
N PHE A 188 -40.44 39.92 -18.78
CA PHE A 188 -39.73 41.09 -18.25
C PHE A 188 -39.26 40.89 -16.82
N ALA A 189 -40.04 40.19 -15.96
CA ALA A 189 -39.63 39.84 -14.64
C ALA A 189 -38.42 38.93 -14.65
N ASN A 190 -38.36 37.94 -15.53
CA ASN A 190 -37.22 37.05 -15.72
C ASN A 190 -35.97 37.80 -16.22
N THR A 191 -36.13 38.81 -17.06
CA THR A 191 -35.03 39.69 -17.47
C THR A 191 -34.46 40.43 -16.26
N LEU A 192 -35.30 40.96 -15.37
CA LEU A 192 -34.87 41.62 -14.15
C LEU A 192 -34.15 40.65 -13.19
N ARG A 193 -34.66 39.43 -13.01
CA ARG A 193 -33.98 38.37 -12.22
C ARG A 193 -32.59 38.06 -12.80
N ASN A 194 -32.48 37.94 -14.11
CA ASN A 194 -31.19 37.68 -14.79
C ASN A 194 -30.20 38.85 -14.64
N LEU A 195 -30.69 40.07 -14.41
CA LEU A 195 -29.84 41.22 -14.07
C LEU A 195 -29.42 41.26 -12.62
N GLY A 196 -29.92 40.34 -11.77
CA GLY A 196 -29.49 40.16 -10.38
C GLY A 196 -30.46 40.77 -9.35
N ILE A 197 -31.70 41.17 -9.73
CA ILE A 197 -32.69 41.64 -8.78
C ILE A 197 -33.20 40.49 -7.90
N SER A 198 -33.31 40.72 -6.60
CA SER A 198 -33.92 39.75 -5.69
C SER A 198 -35.46 39.73 -5.80
N GLU A 199 -36.07 38.60 -5.43
CA GLU A 199 -37.54 38.49 -5.40
C GLU A 199 -38.18 39.56 -4.48
N GLN A 200 -37.51 39.91 -3.38
CA GLN A 200 -37.95 40.95 -2.48
C GLN A 200 -37.99 42.33 -3.19
N GLN A 201 -36.91 42.69 -3.88
CA GLN A 201 -36.87 43.95 -4.63
C GLN A 201 -37.89 43.95 -5.77
N LEU A 202 -38.11 42.82 -6.46
CA LEU A 202 -39.13 42.70 -7.48
C LEU A 202 -40.52 42.89 -6.91
N ALA A 203 -40.81 42.35 -5.70
CA ALA A 203 -42.08 42.57 -5.01
C ALA A 203 -42.27 44.03 -4.57
N GLU A 204 -41.19 44.66 -4.03
CA GLU A 204 -41.21 46.07 -3.67
C GLU A 204 -41.44 46.97 -4.89
N MET A 205 -40.83 46.66 -6.04
CA MET A 205 -41.09 47.37 -7.29
C MET A 205 -42.53 47.22 -7.75
N ARG A 206 -43.12 46.04 -7.65
CA ARG A 206 -44.56 45.82 -7.98
C ARG A 206 -45.47 46.69 -7.16
N THR A 207 -45.16 46.84 -5.87
CA THR A 207 -45.99 47.62 -4.92
C THR A 207 -45.77 49.12 -5.06
N SER A 208 -44.50 49.57 -5.10
CA SER A 208 -44.13 50.97 -5.14
C SER A 208 -44.32 51.66 -6.50
N ARG A 209 -44.27 50.88 -7.60
CA ARG A 209 -44.26 51.36 -9.00
C ARG A 209 -43.20 52.42 -9.29
N LYS A 210 -42.11 52.46 -8.49
CA LYS A 210 -41.01 53.39 -8.66
C LYS A 210 -39.88 52.75 -9.43
N ILE A 211 -39.30 53.51 -10.36
CA ILE A 211 -38.05 53.11 -11.05
C ILE A 211 -36.90 53.34 -10.10
N ASN A 212 -36.15 52.27 -9.82
CA ASN A 212 -34.93 52.32 -9.03
C ASN A 212 -33.72 52.45 -9.97
N GLN A 213 -32.80 53.32 -9.64
CA GLN A 213 -31.57 53.50 -10.42
C GLN A 213 -30.54 52.42 -10.11
N PHE A 214 -30.64 51.76 -8.96
CA PHE A 214 -29.66 50.82 -8.44
C PHE A 214 -30.29 49.47 -8.21
N ILE A 215 -29.51 48.44 -8.51
CA ILE A 215 -29.75 47.05 -8.09
C ILE A 215 -29.03 46.85 -6.78
N ASP A 216 -29.74 46.41 -5.76
CA ASP A 216 -29.10 45.95 -4.52
C ASP A 216 -28.82 44.47 -4.62
N ILE A 217 -27.54 44.14 -4.70
CA ILE A 217 -27.07 42.77 -4.70
C ILE A 217 -27.12 42.27 -3.27
N VAL A 218 -27.89 41.21 -3.05
CA VAL A 218 -28.16 40.64 -1.72
C VAL A 218 -27.57 39.26 -1.59
N SER A 219 -27.30 38.84 -0.35
CA SER A 219 -26.88 37.45 -0.10
C SER A 219 -28.06 36.49 -0.35
N PRO A 220 -27.88 35.41 -1.11
CA PRO A 220 -28.94 34.42 -1.33
C PRO A 220 -29.14 33.48 -0.13
N VAL A 221 -28.17 33.40 0.77
CA VAL A 221 -28.15 32.48 1.93
C VAL A 221 -27.53 33.14 3.16
N ASP A 222 -27.75 32.52 4.32
CA ASP A 222 -26.96 32.80 5.52
C ASP A 222 -25.59 32.13 5.32
N GLY A 223 -24.48 32.87 5.28
CA GLY A 223 -23.20 32.33 4.98
C GLY A 223 -22.03 33.28 5.24
N PHE A 224 -20.85 32.83 4.95
CA PHE A 224 -19.62 33.59 5.11
C PHE A 224 -19.11 34.10 3.76
N VAL A 225 -18.66 35.33 3.74
CA VAL A 225 -17.95 35.90 2.59
C VAL A 225 -16.58 35.23 2.48
N LEU A 226 -16.40 34.41 1.44
CA LEU A 226 -15.10 33.76 1.15
C LEU A 226 -14.16 34.73 0.44
N ASP A 227 -14.69 35.52 -0.50
CA ASP A 227 -13.93 36.49 -1.29
C ASP A 227 -14.79 37.69 -1.61
N ARG A 228 -14.18 38.87 -1.64
CA ARG A 228 -14.78 40.16 -2.02
C ARG A 228 -13.90 40.90 -2.98
N LYS A 229 -14.36 41.06 -4.23
CA LYS A 229 -13.71 41.87 -5.27
C LYS A 229 -14.37 43.21 -5.49
N ALA A 230 -15.56 43.42 -4.92
CA ALA A 230 -16.31 44.67 -5.05
C ALA A 230 -15.66 45.82 -4.28
N SER A 231 -15.54 46.97 -4.93
CA SER A 231 -15.14 48.24 -4.33
C SER A 231 -16.01 49.40 -4.89
N VAL A 232 -16.20 50.45 -4.11
CA VAL A 232 -16.94 51.63 -4.55
C VAL A 232 -16.22 52.30 -5.73
N GLY A 233 -16.97 52.65 -6.78
CA GLY A 233 -16.42 53.24 -8.00
C GLY A 233 -15.89 52.23 -9.03
N LEU A 234 -15.95 50.92 -8.72
CA LEU A 234 -15.52 49.88 -9.65
C LEU A 234 -16.46 49.80 -10.84
N ARG A 235 -15.92 49.96 -12.06
CA ARG A 235 -16.60 49.58 -13.29
C ARG A 235 -16.35 48.12 -13.59
N CYS A 236 -17.40 47.39 -13.88
CA CYS A 236 -17.34 45.98 -14.16
C CYS A 236 -18.19 45.59 -15.36
N ALA A 237 -17.74 44.59 -16.06
CA ALA A 237 -18.47 43.96 -17.15
C ALA A 237 -19.42 42.87 -16.60
N ARG A 238 -20.38 42.48 -17.41
CA ARG A 238 -21.24 41.30 -17.15
C ARG A 238 -20.40 40.08 -16.80
N GLY A 239 -20.81 39.32 -15.78
CA GLY A 239 -20.10 38.13 -15.30
C GLY A 239 -18.99 38.42 -14.29
N PHE A 240 -18.71 39.71 -13.98
CA PHE A 240 -17.74 40.04 -12.93
C PHE A 240 -18.23 39.57 -11.57
N GLU A 241 -17.40 38.80 -10.85
CA GLU A 241 -17.73 38.26 -9.52
C GLU A 241 -17.50 39.32 -8.45
N PHE A 242 -18.54 39.78 -7.80
CA PHE A 242 -18.49 40.75 -6.68
C PHE A 242 -18.11 40.11 -5.37
N TYR A 243 -18.78 39.01 -5.06
CA TYR A 243 -18.64 38.24 -3.83
C TYR A 243 -18.72 36.76 -4.11
N ARG A 244 -18.07 35.99 -3.25
CA ARG A 244 -18.25 34.56 -3.14
C ARG A 244 -18.67 34.26 -1.72
N ILE A 245 -19.88 33.71 -1.54
CA ILE A 245 -20.46 33.39 -0.24
C ILE A 245 -20.61 31.90 -0.11
N ALA A 246 -20.32 31.33 1.07
CA ALA A 246 -20.54 29.93 1.33
C ALA A 246 -21.33 29.72 2.62
N ASP A 247 -22.25 28.77 2.58
CA ASP A 247 -22.84 28.20 3.78
C ASP A 247 -21.86 27.20 4.38
N LEU A 248 -21.34 27.51 5.57
CA LEU A 248 -20.36 26.70 6.25
C LEU A 248 -20.94 25.81 7.36
N ARG A 249 -22.27 25.62 7.41
CA ARG A 249 -22.90 24.69 8.37
C ARG A 249 -22.49 23.24 8.11
N ARG A 250 -22.15 22.91 6.88
CA ARG A 250 -21.50 21.69 6.46
C ARG A 250 -20.24 22.05 5.68
N VAL A 251 -19.16 21.32 5.93
CA VAL A 251 -17.88 21.54 5.24
C VAL A 251 -17.31 20.22 4.77
N TRP A 252 -16.47 20.31 3.78
CA TRP A 252 -15.67 19.19 3.31
C TRP A 252 -14.29 19.21 3.95
N ILE A 253 -13.75 18.02 4.18
CA ILE A 253 -12.36 17.81 4.54
C ILE A 253 -11.72 17.02 3.39
N LEU A 254 -10.75 17.64 2.74
CA LEU A 254 -9.96 16.99 1.71
C LEU A 254 -8.72 16.39 2.39
N ALA A 255 -8.72 15.08 2.59
CA ALA A 255 -7.65 14.34 3.25
C ALA A 255 -6.72 13.71 2.21
N ASP A 256 -5.41 13.85 2.42
CA ASP A 256 -4.40 13.26 1.54
C ASP A 256 -4.03 11.86 2.06
N VAL A 257 -4.40 10.83 1.30
CA VAL A 257 -4.20 9.42 1.65
C VAL A 257 -3.18 8.80 0.71
N TYR A 258 -2.16 8.13 1.26
CA TYR A 258 -1.15 7.45 0.44
C TYR A 258 -1.73 6.27 -0.33
N GLU A 259 -1.14 5.98 -1.50
CA GLU A 259 -1.57 4.92 -2.42
C GLU A 259 -1.76 3.55 -1.73
N ASN A 260 -0.81 3.17 -0.88
CA ASN A 260 -0.84 1.91 -0.15
C ASN A 260 -1.93 1.83 0.94
N GLN A 261 -2.54 2.96 1.29
CA GLN A 261 -3.58 3.08 2.31
C GLN A 261 -4.99 3.25 1.69
N ALA A 262 -5.04 3.75 0.46
CA ALA A 262 -6.28 4.03 -0.25
C ALA A 262 -7.27 2.83 -0.34
N PRO A 263 -6.81 1.57 -0.55
CA PRO A 263 -7.72 0.42 -0.64
C PRO A 263 -8.52 0.15 0.64
N PHE A 264 -8.07 0.65 1.78
CA PHE A 264 -8.74 0.46 3.07
C PHE A 264 -9.81 1.52 3.35
N ILE A 265 -9.87 2.60 2.57
CA ILE A 265 -10.81 3.70 2.76
C ILE A 265 -11.89 3.60 1.69
N ARG A 266 -13.13 3.39 2.14
CA ARG A 266 -14.29 3.20 1.25
C ARG A 266 -15.30 4.32 1.47
N PRO A 267 -16.12 4.65 0.48
CA PRO A 267 -17.29 5.51 0.69
C PRO A 267 -18.14 5.00 1.85
N GLY A 268 -18.55 5.91 2.74
CA GLY A 268 -19.26 5.57 3.97
C GLY A 268 -18.38 5.24 5.18
N SER A 269 -17.05 5.10 5.02
CA SER A 269 -16.13 4.96 6.15
C SER A 269 -16.20 6.17 7.07
N LYS A 270 -16.19 5.92 8.36
CA LYS A 270 -16.15 7.00 9.37
C LYS A 270 -14.74 7.45 9.63
N ALA A 271 -14.57 8.75 9.87
CA ALA A 271 -13.32 9.35 10.27
C ALA A 271 -13.52 10.29 11.44
N ARG A 272 -12.53 10.41 12.28
CA ARG A 272 -12.48 11.39 13.37
C ARG A 272 -11.57 12.53 12.95
N ILE A 273 -12.12 13.75 13.01
CA ILE A 273 -11.41 14.97 12.71
C ILE A 273 -11.03 15.64 14.03
N THR A 274 -9.78 16.03 14.17
CA THR A 274 -9.28 16.78 15.32
C THR A 274 -8.72 18.11 14.85
N SER A 275 -9.23 19.20 15.39
CA SER A 275 -8.69 20.54 15.15
C SER A 275 -7.66 20.86 16.22
N GLN A 276 -6.42 21.06 15.82
CA GLN A 276 -5.31 21.41 16.74
C GLN A 276 -5.53 22.77 17.44
N LEU A 277 -6.21 23.71 16.76
CA LEU A 277 -6.45 25.05 17.30
C LEU A 277 -7.46 25.10 18.45
N GLN A 278 -8.37 24.12 18.55
CA GLN A 278 -9.49 24.17 19.47
C GLN A 278 -9.67 22.91 20.32
N ASP A 279 -8.79 21.91 20.17
CA ASP A 279 -8.91 20.58 20.78
C ASP A 279 -10.33 19.97 20.67
N ARG A 280 -10.98 20.23 19.52
CA ARG A 280 -12.33 19.75 19.22
C ARG A 280 -12.27 18.57 18.27
N ARG A 281 -13.16 17.62 18.53
CA ARG A 281 -13.34 16.43 17.70
C ARG A 281 -14.65 16.52 16.94
N PHE A 282 -14.61 16.15 15.67
CA PHE A 282 -15.76 16.07 14.80
C PHE A 282 -15.80 14.66 14.20
N GLU A 283 -16.99 14.17 13.96
CA GLU A 283 -17.18 12.96 13.14
C GLU A 283 -17.40 13.37 11.69
N ALA A 284 -16.75 12.66 10.80
CA ALA A 284 -16.89 12.85 9.37
C ALA A 284 -17.12 11.52 8.67
N THR A 285 -17.76 11.56 7.52
CA THR A 285 -18.01 10.37 6.69
C THR A 285 -17.37 10.57 5.33
N VAL A 286 -16.68 9.55 4.83
CA VAL A 286 -16.14 9.56 3.47
C VAL A 286 -17.29 9.57 2.48
N SER A 287 -17.42 10.66 1.72
CA SER A 287 -18.49 10.81 0.73
C SER A 287 -18.08 10.20 -0.61
N ARG A 288 -16.89 10.52 -1.08
CA ARG A 288 -16.35 10.04 -2.34
C ARG A 288 -14.82 10.13 -2.32
N ALA A 289 -14.16 9.07 -2.78
CA ALA A 289 -12.75 9.19 -3.15
C ALA A 289 -12.67 9.94 -4.48
N GLU A 290 -11.87 10.98 -4.55
CA GLU A 290 -11.62 11.63 -5.84
C GLU A 290 -10.76 10.72 -6.72
N PRO A 291 -11.10 10.60 -8.01
CA PRO A 291 -10.33 9.75 -8.92
C PRO A 291 -8.96 10.33 -9.25
N THR A 292 -8.69 11.56 -8.85
CA THR A 292 -7.45 12.26 -9.15
C THR A 292 -6.38 11.90 -8.14
N PHE A 293 -5.34 11.26 -8.63
CA PHE A 293 -4.15 10.95 -7.88
C PHE A 293 -3.13 12.09 -8.08
N ASP A 294 -2.57 12.59 -7.01
CA ASP A 294 -1.50 13.59 -7.07
C ASP A 294 -0.16 12.86 -7.22
N GLU A 295 0.41 12.91 -8.42
CA GLU A 295 1.67 12.24 -8.75
C GLU A 295 2.87 12.78 -7.95
N ALA A 296 2.87 14.07 -7.61
CA ALA A 296 3.97 14.70 -6.89
C ALA A 296 4.04 14.23 -5.44
N THR A 297 2.89 14.09 -4.79
CA THR A 297 2.78 13.65 -3.39
C THR A 297 2.51 12.16 -3.26
N ARG A 298 2.13 11.47 -4.34
CA ARG A 298 1.64 10.07 -4.37
C ARG A 298 0.49 9.84 -3.40
N THR A 299 -0.43 10.78 -3.37
CA THR A 299 -1.62 10.72 -2.51
C THR A 299 -2.90 10.75 -3.33
N LEU A 300 -3.92 10.09 -2.80
CA LEU A 300 -5.29 10.18 -3.28
C LEU A 300 -6.05 11.17 -2.38
N LYS A 301 -6.71 12.16 -2.98
CA LYS A 301 -7.56 13.10 -2.24
C LYS A 301 -8.89 12.43 -1.90
N VAL A 302 -9.11 12.21 -0.61
CA VAL A 302 -10.35 11.64 -0.07
C VAL A 302 -11.21 12.75 0.49
N ARG A 303 -12.44 12.87 -0.01
CA ARG A 303 -13.41 13.84 0.48
C ARG A 303 -14.23 13.28 1.63
N LEU A 304 -14.23 13.99 2.74
CA LEU A 304 -15.08 13.70 3.89
C LEU A 304 -16.07 14.84 4.10
N GLU A 305 -17.26 14.51 4.54
CA GLU A 305 -18.31 15.45 4.90
C GLU A 305 -18.50 15.48 6.41
N THR A 306 -18.58 16.69 6.96
CA THR A 306 -18.81 16.88 8.39
C THR A 306 -19.71 18.08 8.66
N ASP A 307 -20.56 17.97 9.69
CA ASP A 307 -21.36 19.07 10.17
C ASP A 307 -20.51 20.05 10.96
N ASN A 308 -20.78 21.34 10.78
CA ASN A 308 -20.05 22.44 11.39
C ASN A 308 -21.00 23.51 11.98
N PRO A 309 -21.90 23.14 12.91
CA PRO A 309 -23.00 23.99 13.37
C PRO A 309 -22.54 25.26 14.11
N ARG A 310 -21.32 25.28 14.62
CA ARG A 310 -20.71 26.42 15.33
C ARG A 310 -19.63 27.12 14.50
N PHE A 311 -19.51 26.82 13.23
CA PHE A 311 -18.53 27.40 12.31
C PHE A 311 -17.08 27.33 12.83
N ALA A 312 -16.77 26.27 13.60
CA ALA A 312 -15.45 26.08 14.18
C ALA A 312 -14.41 25.69 13.10
N LEU A 313 -14.85 24.96 12.08
CA LEU A 313 -14.05 24.61 10.92
C LEU A 313 -14.21 25.70 9.86
N LYS A 314 -13.10 26.37 9.54
CA LYS A 314 -13.07 27.44 8.53
C LYS A 314 -12.31 26.95 7.29
N PRO A 315 -12.74 27.32 6.08
CA PRO A 315 -12.02 27.00 4.86
C PRO A 315 -10.55 27.39 4.94
N GLY A 316 -9.67 26.49 4.45
CA GLY A 316 -8.23 26.69 4.51
C GLY A 316 -7.55 26.17 5.77
N MET A 317 -8.28 25.82 6.83
CA MET A 317 -7.69 25.21 8.03
C MET A 317 -7.16 23.81 7.73
N PHE A 318 -6.06 23.45 8.37
CA PHE A 318 -5.58 22.07 8.43
C PHE A 318 -6.10 21.38 9.67
N VAL A 319 -6.44 20.10 9.52
CA VAL A 319 -6.98 19.25 10.58
C VAL A 319 -6.36 17.87 10.52
N ASP A 320 -6.26 17.21 11.69
CA ASP A 320 -5.84 15.81 11.75
C ASP A 320 -7.04 14.91 11.48
N VAL A 321 -6.87 13.97 10.56
CA VAL A 321 -7.89 13.00 10.16
C VAL A 321 -7.44 11.62 10.61
N SER A 322 -8.29 10.91 11.35
CA SER A 322 -8.04 9.56 11.80
C SER A 322 -9.14 8.63 11.28
N PHE A 323 -8.75 7.62 10.52
CA PHE A 323 -9.63 6.55 10.08
C PHE A 323 -9.38 5.31 10.93
N ASP A 324 -10.42 4.74 11.49
CA ASP A 324 -10.34 3.43 12.11
C ASP A 324 -10.68 2.39 11.04
N ILE A 325 -9.68 1.63 10.63
CA ILE A 325 -9.76 0.65 9.53
C ILE A 325 -9.82 -0.73 10.15
N ASP A 326 -10.88 -1.46 9.86
CA ASP A 326 -10.98 -2.86 10.24
C ASP A 326 -10.18 -3.72 9.26
N LEU A 327 -9.18 -4.41 9.79
CA LEU A 327 -8.36 -5.35 9.05
C LEU A 327 -9.05 -6.71 9.03
N PRO A 328 -9.18 -7.35 7.87
CA PRO A 328 -9.76 -8.68 7.78
C PRO A 328 -8.90 -9.68 8.55
N ALA A 329 -9.54 -10.76 9.04
CA ALA A 329 -8.83 -11.85 9.68
C ALA A 329 -7.82 -12.48 8.70
N SER A 330 -6.56 -12.27 8.93
CA SER A 330 -5.44 -12.76 8.10
C SER A 330 -4.44 -13.50 8.97
N LEU A 331 -3.63 -14.37 8.36
CA LEU A 331 -2.55 -15.03 9.07
C LEU A 331 -1.54 -13.99 9.52
N ALA A 332 -1.19 -14.00 10.80
CA ALA A 332 -0.24 -13.07 11.36
C ALA A 332 0.78 -13.78 12.26
N VAL A 333 1.94 -13.21 12.32
CA VAL A 333 3.05 -13.67 13.16
C VAL A 333 3.67 -12.50 13.91
N PRO A 334 4.25 -12.71 15.09
CA PRO A 334 5.01 -11.67 15.78
C PRO A 334 6.13 -11.13 14.87
N ALA A 335 6.36 -9.83 14.90
CA ALA A 335 7.39 -9.19 14.06
C ALA A 335 8.78 -9.77 14.30
N GLU A 336 9.06 -10.23 15.56
CA GLU A 336 10.32 -10.87 15.92
C GLU A 336 10.55 -12.23 15.23
N ALA A 337 9.47 -12.89 14.78
CA ALA A 337 9.56 -14.16 14.05
C ALA A 337 10.10 -13.97 12.62
N ILE A 338 10.03 -12.76 12.08
CA ILE A 338 10.41 -12.47 10.69
C ILE A 338 11.86 -11.98 10.68
N VAL A 339 12.71 -12.73 9.97
CA VAL A 339 14.06 -12.30 9.63
C VAL A 339 14.02 -11.60 8.29
N ASP A 340 14.29 -10.29 8.30
CA ASP A 340 14.33 -9.46 7.10
C ASP A 340 15.78 -9.24 6.68
N SER A 341 16.14 -9.75 5.51
CA SER A 341 17.47 -9.59 4.92
C SER A 341 17.53 -8.45 3.89
N GLY A 342 16.45 -7.66 3.76
CA GLY A 342 16.30 -6.64 2.72
C GLY A 342 15.89 -7.20 1.36
N LEU A 343 16.43 -8.35 0.96
CA LEU A 343 16.08 -9.03 -0.29
C LEU A 343 14.90 -9.98 -0.14
N ARG A 344 14.75 -10.59 1.01
CA ARG A 344 13.68 -11.54 1.33
C ARG A 344 13.41 -11.58 2.82
N LYS A 345 12.17 -11.88 3.16
CA LYS A 345 11.73 -12.13 4.52
C LYS A 345 11.57 -13.63 4.72
N VAL A 346 12.07 -14.13 5.85
CA VAL A 346 12.12 -15.56 6.14
C VAL A 346 11.55 -15.78 7.54
N VAL A 347 10.78 -16.86 7.69
CA VAL A 347 10.32 -17.39 8.96
C VAL A 347 10.81 -18.83 9.11
N PHE A 348 11.23 -19.22 10.31
CA PHE A 348 11.66 -20.58 10.61
C PHE A 348 10.49 -21.42 11.09
N VAL A 349 10.09 -22.41 10.30
CA VAL A 349 8.99 -23.35 10.61
C VAL A 349 9.55 -24.56 11.36
N ASP A 350 8.91 -24.93 12.47
CA ASP A 350 9.25 -26.10 13.25
C ASP A 350 8.72 -27.39 12.56
N ARG A 351 9.65 -28.24 12.14
CA ARG A 351 9.36 -29.56 11.55
C ARG A 351 9.40 -30.70 12.59
N GLY A 352 9.59 -30.35 13.85
CA GLY A 352 9.75 -31.29 14.95
C GLY A 352 11.18 -31.81 15.07
N GLN A 353 11.47 -32.53 16.17
CA GLN A 353 12.76 -33.09 16.49
C GLN A 353 13.94 -32.09 16.43
N GLY A 354 13.67 -30.80 16.76
CA GLY A 354 14.65 -29.74 16.70
C GLY A 354 15.08 -29.31 15.29
N THR A 355 14.29 -29.64 14.29
CA THR A 355 14.54 -29.27 12.89
C THR A 355 13.69 -28.06 12.49
N PHE A 356 14.34 -26.99 12.02
CA PHE A 356 13.73 -25.74 11.63
C PHE A 356 14.00 -25.46 10.15
N GLU A 357 12.94 -25.20 9.41
CA GLU A 357 12.99 -24.93 7.97
C GLU A 357 12.85 -23.44 7.71
N PRO A 358 13.84 -22.77 7.08
CA PRO A 358 13.68 -21.39 6.65
C PRO A 358 12.71 -21.34 5.47
N ARG A 359 11.64 -20.58 5.62
CA ARG A 359 10.63 -20.40 4.58
C ARG A 359 10.46 -18.94 4.23
N ALA A 360 10.57 -18.62 2.93
CA ALA A 360 10.33 -17.28 2.43
C ALA A 360 8.85 -16.92 2.59
N VAL A 361 8.58 -15.70 3.09
CA VAL A 361 7.24 -15.20 3.32
C VAL A 361 7.04 -13.83 2.66
N GLU A 362 5.81 -13.59 2.19
CA GLU A 362 5.35 -12.26 1.80
C GLU A 362 4.54 -11.66 2.93
N THR A 363 4.80 -10.42 3.26
CA THR A 363 4.14 -9.73 4.39
C THR A 363 3.23 -8.62 3.89
N GLY A 364 2.11 -8.44 4.58
CA GLY A 364 1.15 -7.36 4.34
C GLY A 364 1.20 -6.28 5.43
N TRP A 365 0.06 -6.00 6.06
CA TRP A 365 -0.07 -4.99 7.10
C TRP A 365 0.68 -5.34 8.39
N ARG A 366 0.91 -4.32 9.19
CA ARG A 366 1.43 -4.45 10.56
C ARG A 366 0.45 -3.84 11.55
N LEU A 367 0.11 -4.60 12.59
CA LEU A 367 -0.74 -4.18 13.69
C LEU A 367 0.01 -4.43 15.01
N ALA A 368 0.44 -3.37 15.67
CA ALA A 368 1.30 -3.40 16.85
C ALA A 368 2.55 -4.26 16.61
N ASP A 369 2.66 -5.38 17.29
CA ASP A 369 3.75 -6.37 17.20
C ASP A 369 3.48 -7.50 16.20
N GLN A 370 2.28 -7.57 15.63
CA GLN A 370 1.88 -8.58 14.66
C GLN A 370 2.08 -8.09 13.21
N VAL A 371 2.53 -8.99 12.34
CA VAL A 371 2.72 -8.75 10.91
C VAL A 371 1.94 -9.78 10.13
N GLU A 372 1.09 -9.32 9.22
CA GLU A 372 0.38 -10.19 8.29
C GLU A 372 1.34 -10.97 7.40
N VAL A 373 1.05 -12.23 7.19
CA VAL A 373 1.71 -13.08 6.20
C VAL A 373 0.70 -13.44 5.12
N THR A 374 0.89 -12.86 3.94
CA THR A 374 0.00 -13.08 2.79
C THR A 374 0.30 -14.37 2.05
N ARG A 375 1.57 -14.82 2.08
CA ARG A 375 2.02 -16.08 1.48
C ARG A 375 3.18 -16.69 2.27
N GLY A 376 3.25 -18.02 2.23
CA GLY A 376 4.39 -18.79 2.75
C GLY A 376 4.11 -19.56 4.03
N LEU A 377 3.04 -19.29 4.77
CA LEU A 377 2.66 -20.01 5.99
C LEU A 377 1.22 -20.53 5.91
N MET A 378 0.92 -21.52 6.73
CA MET A 378 -0.42 -22.09 6.92
C MET A 378 -0.90 -21.84 8.36
N ASP A 379 -2.23 -21.84 8.52
CA ASP A 379 -2.87 -21.68 9.82
C ASP A 379 -2.46 -22.83 10.78
N GLY A 380 -2.11 -22.48 12.01
CA GLY A 380 -1.67 -23.44 13.01
C GLY A 380 -0.24 -23.96 12.85
N GLU A 381 0.53 -23.56 11.84
CA GLU A 381 1.95 -23.93 11.73
C GLU A 381 2.75 -23.41 12.92
N ARG A 382 3.64 -24.25 13.44
CA ARG A 382 4.56 -23.84 14.51
C ARG A 382 5.78 -23.17 13.94
N ILE A 383 6.10 -22.01 14.45
CA ILE A 383 7.21 -21.17 14.00
C ILE A 383 8.11 -20.75 15.17
N VAL A 384 9.33 -20.38 14.86
CA VAL A 384 10.26 -19.75 15.81
C VAL A 384 9.91 -18.28 15.96
N ILE A 385 9.60 -17.83 17.18
CA ILE A 385 9.32 -16.43 17.50
C ILE A 385 10.57 -15.70 17.96
N SER A 386 11.43 -16.36 18.77
CA SER A 386 12.62 -15.74 19.36
C SER A 386 13.86 -16.57 19.06
N GLY A 387 15.04 -15.93 19.02
CA GLY A 387 16.29 -16.59 18.63
C GLY A 387 16.51 -16.69 17.11
N THR A 388 15.67 -16.03 16.33
CA THR A 388 15.62 -16.09 14.86
C THR A 388 16.92 -15.65 14.18
N PHE A 389 17.60 -14.65 14.71
CA PHE A 389 18.86 -14.14 14.15
C PHE A 389 19.99 -15.18 14.16
N LEU A 390 20.15 -15.91 15.27
CA LEU A 390 21.16 -16.95 15.37
C LEU A 390 20.82 -18.15 14.48
N MET A 391 19.53 -18.46 14.35
CA MET A 391 19.01 -19.46 13.43
C MET A 391 19.31 -19.13 11.97
N ASP A 392 19.13 -17.86 11.59
CA ASP A 392 19.42 -17.39 10.23
C ASP A 392 20.91 -17.49 9.91
N SER A 393 21.78 -17.09 10.83
CA SER A 393 23.23 -17.20 10.68
C SER A 393 23.68 -18.65 10.47
N GLU A 394 23.16 -19.59 11.27
CA GLU A 394 23.45 -21.03 11.13
C GLU A 394 22.88 -21.60 9.82
N SER A 395 21.66 -21.20 9.45
CA SER A 395 21.01 -21.60 8.20
C SER A 395 21.82 -21.16 6.97
N ARG A 396 22.30 -19.93 6.95
CA ARG A 396 23.13 -19.39 5.89
C ARG A 396 24.47 -20.10 5.77
N MET A 397 25.13 -20.35 6.91
CA MET A 397 26.41 -21.11 6.91
C MET A 397 26.23 -22.51 6.35
N ARG A 398 25.14 -23.21 6.71
CA ARG A 398 24.86 -24.55 6.19
C ARG A 398 24.51 -24.53 4.70
N ALA A 399 23.68 -23.59 4.30
CA ALA A 399 23.32 -23.44 2.89
C ALA A 399 24.53 -23.10 2.02
N SER A 400 25.47 -22.29 2.51
CA SER A 400 26.74 -22.00 1.83
C SER A 400 27.63 -23.24 1.73
N SER A 401 27.71 -24.04 2.80
CA SER A 401 28.51 -25.29 2.80
C SER A 401 27.94 -26.39 1.92
N GLN A 402 26.63 -26.33 1.62
CA GLN A 402 25.92 -27.27 0.74
C GLN A 402 25.88 -26.82 -0.73
N GLY A 403 26.43 -25.65 -1.04
CA GLY A 403 26.38 -25.06 -2.38
C GLY A 403 24.98 -24.64 -2.84
N ILE A 404 24.00 -24.62 -1.90
CA ILE A 404 22.61 -24.37 -2.16
C ILE A 404 22.32 -22.87 -2.26
N PHE A 405 23.09 -22.04 -1.60
CA PHE A 405 23.29 -20.66 -2.02
C PHE A 405 24.44 -20.67 -3.02
N GLY A 406 24.15 -20.57 -4.30
CA GLY A 406 25.10 -19.93 -5.20
C GLY A 406 25.52 -18.65 -4.45
N ALA A 407 26.84 -18.46 -4.30
CA ALA A 407 27.36 -17.26 -3.65
C ALA A 407 26.56 -16.11 -4.24
N ALA A 408 25.85 -15.34 -3.40
CA ALA A 408 25.10 -14.21 -3.89
C ALA A 408 26.04 -13.44 -4.79
N ALA A 409 25.71 -13.35 -6.08
CA ALA A 409 26.62 -12.76 -7.04
C ALA A 409 26.90 -11.36 -6.49
N ARG A 410 28.16 -10.99 -6.41
CA ARG A 410 28.54 -9.63 -6.05
C ARG A 410 28.78 -8.87 -7.35
N ASP A 411 28.18 -7.70 -7.42
CA ASP A 411 28.46 -6.77 -8.50
C ASP A 411 29.97 -6.46 -8.50
N PRO A 412 30.72 -6.81 -9.55
CA PRO A 412 32.16 -6.66 -9.58
C PRO A 412 32.61 -5.18 -9.59
N VAL A 413 31.71 -4.24 -9.89
CA VAL A 413 32.01 -2.82 -9.95
C VAL A 413 31.87 -2.13 -8.60
N CYS A 414 30.80 -2.46 -7.83
CA CYS A 414 30.49 -1.77 -6.57
C CYS A 414 30.52 -2.70 -5.33
N GLY A 415 30.64 -4.03 -5.51
CA GLY A 415 30.71 -5.00 -4.42
C GLY A 415 29.37 -5.33 -3.75
N MET A 416 28.26 -4.77 -4.20
CA MET A 416 26.92 -5.04 -3.65
C MET A 416 26.44 -6.44 -4.01
N GLU A 417 25.69 -7.06 -3.09
CA GLU A 417 25.05 -8.36 -3.35
C GLU A 417 23.91 -8.20 -4.36
N VAL A 418 23.84 -9.12 -5.32
CA VAL A 418 22.90 -9.09 -6.44
C VAL A 418 22.14 -10.41 -6.51
N ASP A 419 20.81 -10.31 -6.62
CA ASP A 419 19.96 -11.46 -6.95
C ASP A 419 20.13 -11.79 -8.45
N GLU A 420 20.79 -12.93 -8.73
CA GLU A 420 21.10 -13.37 -10.09
C GLU A 420 19.85 -13.47 -10.98
N LYS A 421 18.75 -14.02 -10.45
CA LYS A 421 17.51 -14.21 -11.21
C LYS A 421 16.87 -12.87 -11.58
N ARG A 422 16.86 -11.95 -10.64
CA ARG A 422 16.29 -10.60 -10.85
C ARG A 422 17.17 -9.76 -11.78
N ALA A 423 18.49 -9.86 -11.61
CA ALA A 423 19.44 -9.18 -12.50
C ALA A 423 19.37 -9.75 -13.92
N ALA A 424 19.31 -11.07 -14.06
CA ALA A 424 19.15 -11.72 -15.37
C ALA A 424 17.84 -11.34 -16.06
N ALA A 425 16.72 -11.32 -15.32
CA ALA A 425 15.41 -10.90 -15.85
C ALA A 425 15.39 -9.43 -16.28
N ALA A 426 16.17 -8.58 -15.61
CA ALA A 426 16.33 -7.16 -15.95
C ALA A 426 17.41 -6.88 -17.01
N GLY A 427 18.03 -7.93 -17.60
CA GLY A 427 19.11 -7.77 -18.58
C GLY A 427 20.45 -7.31 -18.01
N ARG A 428 20.60 -7.29 -16.67
CA ARG A 428 21.80 -6.80 -15.96
C ARG A 428 22.81 -7.93 -15.76
N ARG A 429 23.22 -8.56 -16.84
CA ARG A 429 24.27 -9.58 -16.87
C ARG A 429 25.23 -9.33 -18.03
N SER A 430 26.47 -9.76 -17.87
CA SER A 430 27.47 -9.80 -18.93
C SER A 430 28.35 -11.04 -18.79
N ASP A 431 28.74 -11.63 -19.92
CA ASP A 431 29.61 -12.79 -19.96
C ASP A 431 31.03 -12.33 -20.34
N TYR A 432 32.03 -12.68 -19.52
CA TYR A 432 33.44 -12.36 -19.79
C TYR A 432 34.34 -13.51 -19.36
N GLN A 433 35.22 -13.95 -20.24
CA GLN A 433 36.18 -15.08 -20.05
C GLN A 433 35.53 -16.38 -19.53
N GLY A 434 34.30 -16.68 -20.00
CA GLY A 434 33.58 -17.89 -19.61
C GLY A 434 32.86 -17.82 -18.26
N ALA A 435 32.88 -16.67 -17.60
CA ALA A 435 32.12 -16.40 -16.37
C ALA A 435 30.99 -15.39 -16.60
N THR A 436 29.83 -15.62 -15.99
CA THR A 436 28.72 -14.72 -16.04
C THR A 436 28.74 -13.80 -14.81
N TYR A 437 28.67 -12.50 -15.04
CA TYR A 437 28.65 -11.45 -14.02
C TYR A 437 27.26 -10.81 -13.96
N TYR A 438 26.80 -10.49 -12.75
CA TYR A 438 25.50 -9.86 -12.49
C TYR A 438 25.68 -8.51 -11.82
N PHE A 439 24.81 -7.55 -12.16
CA PHE A 439 24.93 -6.16 -11.73
C PHE A 439 23.71 -5.68 -10.97
N CYS A 440 23.92 -4.82 -9.95
CA CYS A 440 22.88 -4.23 -9.15
C CYS A 440 22.10 -3.12 -9.93
N ALA A 441 22.80 -2.43 -10.86
CA ALA A 441 22.27 -1.32 -11.65
C ALA A 441 22.82 -1.37 -13.09
N ASP A 442 22.14 -0.66 -14.00
CA ASP A 442 22.54 -0.59 -15.41
C ASP A 442 23.88 0.16 -15.58
N GLU A 443 24.14 1.15 -14.72
CA GLU A 443 25.39 1.90 -14.71
C GLU A 443 26.59 1.01 -14.37
N CYS A 444 26.42 0.07 -13.44
CA CYS A 444 27.48 -0.90 -13.10
C CYS A 444 27.75 -1.83 -14.28
N LYS A 445 26.69 -2.30 -14.96
CA LYS A 445 26.83 -3.10 -16.17
C LYS A 445 27.60 -2.35 -17.26
N GLN A 446 27.23 -1.10 -17.55
CA GLN A 446 27.89 -0.28 -18.57
C GLN A 446 29.40 -0.05 -18.25
N ARG A 447 29.73 0.21 -16.97
CA ARG A 447 31.14 0.34 -16.55
C ARG A 447 31.92 -0.96 -16.70
N PHE A 448 31.30 -2.08 -16.38
CA PHE A 448 31.92 -3.37 -16.57
C PHE A 448 32.13 -3.68 -18.07
N ASP A 449 31.12 -3.45 -18.91
CA ASP A 449 31.19 -3.70 -20.36
C ASP A 449 32.22 -2.78 -21.04
N ALA A 450 32.50 -1.59 -20.51
CA ALA A 450 33.51 -0.67 -20.99
C ALA A 450 34.96 -1.13 -20.64
N GLU A 451 35.17 -1.66 -19.42
CA GLU A 451 36.49 -2.09 -18.94
C GLU A 451 36.42 -3.48 -18.25
N PRO A 452 36.09 -4.59 -18.94
CA PRO A 452 35.86 -5.87 -18.32
C PRO A 452 37.13 -6.44 -17.62
N ALA A 453 38.31 -6.18 -18.17
CA ALA A 453 39.56 -6.63 -17.59
C ALA A 453 39.89 -6.04 -16.22
N ARG A 454 39.34 -4.85 -15.90
CA ARG A 454 39.54 -4.17 -14.63
C ARG A 454 38.70 -4.76 -13.51
N TYR A 455 37.48 -5.21 -13.82
CA TYR A 455 36.51 -5.68 -12.84
C TYR A 455 36.29 -7.19 -12.85
N GLY A 456 36.69 -7.86 -13.93
CA GLY A 456 36.53 -9.32 -14.13
C GLY A 456 37.72 -10.16 -13.67
N GLN A 457 38.50 -9.71 -12.67
CA GLN A 457 39.59 -10.54 -12.13
C GLN A 457 39.01 -11.80 -11.48
N ALA A 458 39.49 -12.92 -11.94
CA ALA A 458 39.08 -14.27 -11.56
C ALA A 458 39.12 -14.47 -10.03
N ARG A 459 38.11 -15.20 -9.54
CA ARG A 459 38.14 -15.86 -8.24
C ARG A 459 39.25 -16.91 -8.19
#